data_b3db5c061ed298a9dded7f2ce795ef48
#
_entry.id   b3db5c061ed298a9dded7f2ce795ef48
#
_cell.length_a   1.000
_cell.length_b   1.000
_cell.length_c   1.000
_cell.angle_alpha   90.00
_cell.angle_beta   90.00
_cell.angle_gamma   90.00
#
_symmetry.space_group_name_H-M   'P 1'
#
loop_
_entity.id
_entity.type
_entity.pdbx_description
1 polymer ?
#
loop_
_entity_poly.entity_id
_entity_poly.type
_entity_poly.pdbx_seq_one_letter_code
_entity_poly.pdbx_strand_id
1 'polypeptide(L)'
;HYPVTNFRTLIGHSYGGLFTIYALSERPTLFHYYLAIDPSMDWSGGHYYKSISEKLGNTNLEGRAVFISMNGKLHFQDSTVTLSNVRDSDSWQTEFSRAILATIDELEGLESFGLRVHNRFFKRDLHGTIPLPSLMEGTIALFQWYQMEGTHDINNPLTSVASLRELMEYRAAKLERNFGYAFPPYPEELLNMSGYMQMDMGDLEKSKMYFDAALRYYPYSANAHDSMADYYVAVGALDQALQEVIRANELAPSDYYRERIHELKK
;
A
#
# COMPACT_ATOMS: atom_id res chain seq x y z
N HIS A 1 23.12 4.46 -0.73
CA HIS A 1 21.99 3.64 -1.19
C HIS A 1 20.90 3.67 -0.12
N TYR A 2 19.68 4.03 -0.50
CA TYR A 2 18.50 3.92 0.39
C TYR A 2 17.87 2.55 0.18
N PRO A 3 17.41 1.86 1.26
CA PRO A 3 16.62 0.65 1.13
C PRO A 3 15.29 1.01 0.51
N VAL A 4 15.06 0.56 -0.72
CA VAL A 4 13.81 0.78 -1.47
C VAL A 4 13.28 -0.53 -1.98
N THR A 5 11.96 -0.63 -2.08
CA THR A 5 11.29 -1.79 -2.68
C THR A 5 11.12 -1.59 -4.18
N ASN A 6 10.76 -2.65 -4.89
CA ASN A 6 10.43 -2.57 -6.31
C ASN A 6 9.06 -1.95 -6.56
N PHE A 7 8.19 -1.92 -5.55
CA PHE A 7 6.87 -1.30 -5.67
C PHE A 7 6.98 0.22 -5.65
N ARG A 8 6.48 0.89 -6.68
CA ARG A 8 6.63 2.33 -6.88
C ARG A 8 5.30 2.94 -7.26
N THR A 9 5.03 4.12 -6.72
CA THR A 9 3.88 4.96 -7.08
C THR A 9 4.40 6.30 -7.60
N LEU A 10 3.86 6.77 -8.72
CA LEU A 10 4.12 8.11 -9.26
C LEU A 10 2.92 8.99 -8.97
N ILE A 11 3.17 10.17 -8.40
CA ILE A 11 2.14 11.15 -8.06
C ILE A 11 2.50 12.47 -8.70
N GLY A 12 1.54 13.09 -9.39
CA GLY A 12 1.74 14.39 -10.01
C GLY A 12 0.46 15.21 -10.09
N HIS A 13 0.60 16.53 -9.93
CA HIS A 13 -0.47 17.50 -10.06
C HIS A 13 -0.26 18.39 -11.28
N SER A 14 -1.33 18.77 -11.99
CA SER A 14 -1.27 19.68 -13.14
C SER A 14 -0.35 19.15 -14.26
N TYR A 15 0.73 19.82 -14.62
CA TYR A 15 1.75 19.29 -15.53
C TYR A 15 2.47 18.04 -14.97
N GLY A 16 2.62 17.92 -13.65
CA GLY A 16 3.07 16.68 -13.01
C GLY A 16 2.06 15.55 -13.20
N GLY A 17 0.76 15.85 -13.22
CA GLY A 17 -0.30 14.90 -13.56
C GLY A 17 -0.24 14.45 -15.02
N LEU A 18 -0.01 15.38 -15.95
CA LEU A 18 0.27 15.06 -17.35
C LEU A 18 1.47 14.13 -17.48
N PHE A 19 2.58 14.43 -16.78
CA PHE A 19 3.76 13.57 -16.76
C PHE A 19 3.46 12.18 -16.18
N THR A 20 2.58 12.11 -15.19
CA THR A 20 2.14 10.83 -14.60
C THR A 20 1.45 9.94 -15.65
N ILE A 21 0.53 10.50 -16.45
CA ILE A 21 -0.13 9.78 -17.53
C ILE A 21 0.85 9.47 -18.68
N TYR A 22 1.74 10.40 -19.00
CA TYR A 22 2.80 10.17 -19.98
C TYR A 22 3.70 8.99 -19.57
N ALA A 23 4.12 8.93 -18.31
CA ALA A 23 4.94 7.83 -17.79
C ALA A 23 4.21 6.48 -17.86
N LEU A 24 2.89 6.44 -17.60
CA LEU A 24 2.07 5.25 -17.79
C LEU A 24 2.05 4.82 -19.27
N SER A 25 1.85 5.75 -20.19
CA SER A 25 1.73 5.43 -21.62
C SER A 25 3.05 5.00 -22.26
N GLU A 26 4.18 5.59 -21.87
CA GLU A 26 5.49 5.31 -22.46
C GLU A 26 6.29 4.22 -21.75
N ARG A 27 6.11 4.08 -20.45
CA ARG A 27 6.87 3.19 -19.58
C ARG A 27 5.99 2.53 -18.51
N PRO A 28 4.97 1.73 -18.89
CA PRO A 28 3.97 1.18 -17.97
C PRO A 28 4.55 0.25 -16.89
N THR A 29 5.77 -0.24 -17.08
CA THR A 29 6.46 -1.10 -16.09
C THR A 29 7.30 -0.35 -15.08
N LEU A 30 7.49 0.98 -15.24
CA LEU A 30 8.35 1.76 -14.36
C LEU A 30 7.75 1.99 -12.98
N PHE A 31 6.43 2.13 -12.92
CA PHE A 31 5.67 2.27 -11.68
C PHE A 31 4.54 1.25 -11.64
N HIS A 32 4.07 0.93 -10.43
CA HIS A 32 2.91 0.07 -10.23
C HIS A 32 1.63 0.90 -10.21
N TYR A 33 1.67 2.04 -9.52
CA TYR A 33 0.51 2.92 -9.40
C TYR A 33 0.82 4.34 -9.85
N TYR A 34 -0.20 4.96 -10.40
CA TYR A 34 -0.15 6.30 -10.98
C TYR A 34 -1.29 7.14 -10.38
N LEU A 35 -0.97 8.28 -9.78
CA LEU A 35 -1.94 9.19 -9.20
C LEU A 35 -1.81 10.54 -9.89
N ALA A 36 -2.68 10.79 -10.87
CA ALA A 36 -2.72 12.00 -11.67
C ALA A 36 -3.76 12.96 -11.11
N ILE A 37 -3.30 14.01 -10.43
CA ILE A 37 -4.14 14.99 -9.79
C ILE A 37 -4.40 16.12 -10.76
N ASP A 38 -5.67 16.26 -11.19
CA ASP A 38 -6.13 17.34 -12.06
C ASP A 38 -5.16 17.64 -13.21
N PRO A 39 -4.84 16.62 -14.03
CA PRO A 39 -3.73 16.68 -14.98
C PRO A 39 -4.03 17.63 -16.16
N SER A 40 -3.03 18.40 -16.61
CA SER A 40 -3.12 19.31 -17.76
C SER A 40 -3.13 18.55 -19.10
N MET A 41 -4.17 17.72 -19.33
CA MET A 41 -4.30 16.86 -20.51
C MET A 41 -4.67 17.61 -21.79
N ASP A 42 -5.11 18.86 -21.69
CA ASP A 42 -5.33 19.82 -22.78
C ASP A 42 -4.03 20.30 -23.45
N TRP A 43 -2.88 20.07 -22.80
CA TRP A 43 -1.58 20.49 -23.31
C TRP A 43 -1.34 19.96 -24.73
N SER A 44 -0.86 20.83 -25.63
CA SER A 44 -0.61 20.52 -27.05
C SER A 44 -1.86 19.98 -27.81
N GLY A 45 -3.06 20.56 -27.49
CA GLY A 45 -4.33 20.16 -28.13
C GLY A 45 -4.76 18.73 -27.81
N GLY A 46 -4.37 18.23 -26.63
CA GLY A 46 -4.73 16.89 -26.18
C GLY A 46 -4.02 15.76 -26.95
N HIS A 47 -2.86 16.02 -27.53
CA HIS A 47 -2.13 15.03 -28.34
C HIS A 47 -1.85 13.74 -27.56
N TYR A 48 -1.53 13.81 -26.28
CA TYR A 48 -1.14 12.66 -25.49
C TYR A 48 -2.29 11.69 -25.19
N TYR A 49 -3.46 12.17 -24.78
CA TYR A 49 -4.55 11.26 -24.43
C TYR A 49 -5.07 10.51 -25.68
N LYS A 50 -5.05 11.11 -26.86
CA LYS A 50 -5.51 10.50 -28.12
C LYS A 50 -4.67 9.30 -28.57
N SER A 51 -3.50 9.10 -28.01
CA SER A 51 -2.58 8.01 -28.38
C SER A 51 -2.41 6.95 -27.28
N ILE A 52 -3.11 7.07 -26.14
CA ILE A 52 -2.93 6.16 -25.01
C ILE A 52 -3.34 4.73 -25.38
N SER A 53 -4.55 4.55 -25.91
CA SER A 53 -5.07 3.23 -26.31
C SER A 53 -4.24 2.59 -27.42
N GLU A 54 -3.74 3.39 -28.37
CA GLU A 54 -2.86 2.88 -29.43
C GLU A 54 -1.55 2.34 -28.86
N LYS A 55 -0.95 3.03 -27.89
CA LYS A 55 0.33 2.65 -27.29
C LYS A 55 0.19 1.45 -26.35
N LEU A 56 -0.89 1.36 -25.59
CA LEU A 56 -1.06 0.38 -24.52
C LEU A 56 -1.99 -0.79 -24.89
N GLY A 57 -2.73 -0.71 -25.98
CA GLY A 57 -3.76 -1.69 -26.35
C GLY A 57 -3.28 -3.13 -26.64
N ASN A 58 -1.97 -3.39 -26.58
CA ASN A 58 -1.38 -4.73 -26.64
C ASN A 58 -0.44 -5.02 -25.47
N THR A 59 -0.48 -4.20 -24.41
CA THR A 59 0.41 -4.31 -23.26
C THR A 59 -0.33 -4.97 -22.10
N ASN A 60 0.27 -5.98 -21.47
CA ASN A 60 -0.26 -6.50 -20.20
C ASN A 60 -0.04 -5.46 -19.11
N LEU A 61 -1.14 -4.93 -18.56
CA LEU A 61 -1.16 -3.92 -17.52
C LEU A 61 -1.57 -4.50 -16.14
N GLU A 62 -1.59 -5.82 -16.01
CA GLU A 62 -1.90 -6.47 -14.75
C GLU A 62 -0.98 -5.98 -13.63
N GLY A 63 -1.55 -5.73 -12.45
CA GLY A 63 -0.84 -5.14 -11.32
C GLY A 63 -0.59 -3.62 -11.45
N ARG A 64 -1.08 -2.96 -12.49
CA ARG A 64 -1.05 -1.50 -12.64
C ARG A 64 -2.39 -0.90 -12.25
N ALA A 65 -2.32 0.29 -11.64
CA ALA A 65 -3.52 1.06 -11.31
C ALA A 65 -3.26 2.55 -11.51
N VAL A 66 -4.30 3.25 -11.94
CA VAL A 66 -4.28 4.71 -12.08
C VAL A 66 -5.47 5.32 -11.35
N PHE A 67 -5.21 6.42 -10.67
CA PHE A 67 -6.24 7.30 -10.12
C PHE A 67 -6.13 8.66 -10.79
N ILE A 68 -7.25 9.17 -11.33
CA ILE A 68 -7.33 10.51 -11.90
C ILE A 68 -8.36 11.32 -11.13
N SER A 69 -7.99 12.53 -10.71
CA SER A 69 -8.94 13.48 -10.17
C SER A 69 -9.19 14.63 -11.13
N MET A 70 -10.36 15.24 -10.98
CA MET A 70 -10.76 16.44 -11.72
C MET A 70 -11.43 17.42 -10.78
N ASN A 71 -11.06 18.71 -10.87
CA ASN A 71 -11.63 19.80 -10.09
C ASN A 71 -13.05 20.17 -10.54
N GLY A 72 -13.77 20.89 -9.69
CA GLY A 72 -15.18 21.26 -9.92
C GLY A 72 -15.39 22.47 -10.84
N LYS A 73 -14.32 23.14 -11.26
CA LYS A 73 -14.42 24.32 -12.11
C LYS A 73 -14.42 23.93 -13.60
N LEU A 74 -15.57 23.48 -14.09
CA LEU A 74 -15.72 23.00 -15.48
C LEU A 74 -15.72 24.12 -16.51
N HIS A 75 -16.17 25.34 -16.13
CA HIS A 75 -16.18 26.53 -16.95
C HIS A 75 -16.01 27.77 -16.06
N PHE A 76 -15.24 28.77 -16.50
CA PHE A 76 -14.91 29.92 -15.64
C PHE A 76 -16.07 30.90 -15.43
N GLN A 77 -16.96 31.01 -16.41
CA GLN A 77 -18.02 32.04 -16.43
C GLN A 77 -19.44 31.47 -16.53
N ASP A 78 -19.59 30.21 -16.96
CA ASP A 78 -20.90 29.60 -17.17
C ASP A 78 -21.17 28.48 -16.14
N SER A 79 -22.05 28.77 -15.19
CA SER A 79 -22.44 27.83 -14.15
C SER A 79 -23.44 26.73 -14.61
N THR A 80 -23.96 26.86 -15.85
CA THR A 80 -24.85 25.83 -16.44
C THR A 80 -24.05 24.62 -16.98
N VAL A 81 -22.72 24.77 -17.14
CA VAL A 81 -21.84 23.69 -17.51
C VAL A 81 -21.68 22.72 -16.33
N THR A 82 -22.03 21.47 -16.57
CA THR A 82 -22.03 20.37 -15.60
C THR A 82 -21.27 19.17 -16.18
N LEU A 83 -21.00 18.13 -15.39
CA LEU A 83 -20.41 16.89 -15.89
C LEU A 83 -21.24 16.23 -17.00
N SER A 84 -22.57 16.42 -16.97
CA SER A 84 -23.45 15.79 -17.96
C SER A 84 -23.43 16.46 -19.33
N ASN A 85 -23.00 17.73 -19.43
CA ASN A 85 -23.01 18.49 -20.69
C ASN A 85 -21.65 19.10 -21.08
N VAL A 86 -20.63 19.01 -20.23
CA VAL A 86 -19.30 19.60 -20.53
C VAL A 86 -18.66 18.98 -21.77
N ARG A 87 -18.94 17.73 -22.08
CA ARG A 87 -18.40 17.04 -23.25
C ARG A 87 -18.95 17.60 -24.56
N ASP A 88 -20.15 18.16 -24.54
CA ASP A 88 -20.83 18.73 -25.72
C ASP A 88 -20.46 20.20 -25.97
N SER A 89 -19.64 20.79 -25.09
CA SER A 89 -19.24 22.19 -25.17
C SER A 89 -18.05 22.37 -26.12
N ASP A 90 -18.18 23.29 -27.06
CA ASP A 90 -17.08 23.71 -27.95
C ASP A 90 -16.25 24.87 -27.37
N SER A 91 -16.58 25.33 -26.16
CA SER A 91 -15.85 26.42 -25.51
C SER A 91 -14.42 26.01 -25.17
N TRP A 92 -13.46 26.88 -25.48
CA TRP A 92 -12.07 26.71 -25.06
C TRP A 92 -11.92 26.62 -23.52
N GLN A 93 -12.85 27.26 -22.79
CA GLN A 93 -12.88 27.26 -21.32
C GLN A 93 -13.22 25.87 -20.71
N THR A 94 -13.78 24.94 -21.50
CA THR A 94 -14.06 23.59 -21.10
C THR A 94 -13.00 22.58 -21.56
N GLU A 95 -12.00 23.04 -22.35
CA GLU A 95 -11.00 22.16 -22.96
C GLU A 95 -10.22 21.35 -21.91
N PHE A 96 -9.81 21.98 -20.82
CA PHE A 96 -9.12 21.32 -19.71
C PHE A 96 -9.95 20.15 -19.16
N SER A 97 -11.22 20.40 -18.81
CA SER A 97 -12.11 19.36 -18.25
C SER A 97 -12.43 18.28 -19.27
N ARG A 98 -12.67 18.64 -20.52
CA ARG A 98 -12.93 17.68 -21.61
C ARG A 98 -11.74 16.77 -21.87
N ALA A 99 -10.52 17.30 -21.83
CA ALA A 99 -9.31 16.53 -22.03
C ALA A 99 -9.08 15.51 -20.90
N ILE A 100 -9.36 15.88 -19.64
CA ILE A 100 -9.30 14.94 -18.52
C ILE A 100 -10.33 13.81 -18.69
N LEU A 101 -11.58 14.17 -19.02
CA LEU A 101 -12.65 13.18 -19.23
C LEU A 101 -12.34 12.23 -20.38
N ALA A 102 -11.81 12.75 -21.49
CA ALA A 102 -11.37 11.90 -22.60
C ALA A 102 -10.20 11.00 -22.24
N THR A 103 -9.28 11.47 -21.39
CA THR A 103 -8.20 10.65 -20.84
C THR A 103 -8.74 9.49 -19.98
N ILE A 104 -9.74 9.77 -19.15
CA ILE A 104 -10.41 8.73 -18.33
C ILE A 104 -11.03 7.68 -19.25
N ASP A 105 -11.77 8.09 -20.29
CA ASP A 105 -12.41 7.16 -21.23
C ASP A 105 -11.37 6.25 -21.93
N GLU A 106 -10.24 6.81 -22.37
CA GLU A 106 -9.14 6.04 -22.97
C GLU A 106 -8.55 5.02 -21.99
N LEU A 107 -8.36 5.40 -20.74
CA LEU A 107 -7.80 4.51 -19.70
C LEU A 107 -8.80 3.42 -19.29
N GLU A 108 -10.08 3.74 -19.16
CA GLU A 108 -11.13 2.74 -18.87
C GLU A 108 -11.23 1.70 -20.00
N GLY A 109 -10.98 2.10 -21.25
CA GLY A 109 -10.85 1.17 -22.39
C GLY A 109 -9.72 0.12 -22.23
N LEU A 110 -8.75 0.37 -21.34
CA LEU A 110 -7.62 -0.53 -21.08
C LEU A 110 -7.85 -1.49 -19.91
N GLU A 111 -9.00 -1.48 -19.26
CA GLU A 111 -9.32 -2.41 -18.15
C GLU A 111 -9.27 -3.88 -18.61
N SER A 112 -9.64 -4.16 -19.85
CA SER A 112 -9.54 -5.50 -20.45
C SER A 112 -8.09 -5.99 -20.58
N PHE A 113 -7.10 -5.10 -20.51
CA PHE A 113 -5.67 -5.41 -20.50
C PHE A 113 -5.07 -5.46 -19.08
N GLY A 114 -5.92 -5.39 -18.04
CA GLY A 114 -5.52 -5.51 -16.65
C GLY A 114 -5.26 -4.19 -15.90
N LEU A 115 -5.43 -3.02 -16.53
CA LEU A 115 -5.32 -1.73 -15.88
C LEU A 115 -6.52 -1.53 -14.94
N ARG A 116 -6.26 -1.20 -13.66
CA ARG A 116 -7.32 -0.75 -12.75
C ARG A 116 -7.42 0.77 -12.81
N VAL A 117 -8.60 1.27 -13.17
CA VAL A 117 -8.84 2.71 -13.32
C VAL A 117 -9.77 3.20 -12.21
N HIS A 118 -9.37 4.27 -11.55
CA HIS A 118 -10.18 4.98 -10.57
C HIS A 118 -10.21 6.44 -10.94
N ASN A 119 -11.37 7.06 -10.84
CA ASN A 119 -11.50 8.50 -11.08
C ASN A 119 -12.38 9.17 -10.01
N ARG A 120 -12.16 10.47 -9.81
CA ARG A 120 -12.92 11.26 -8.86
C ARG A 120 -13.11 12.69 -9.31
N PHE A 121 -14.35 13.14 -9.37
CA PHE A 121 -14.73 14.53 -9.55
C PHE A 121 -14.94 15.24 -8.21
N PHE A 122 -14.15 16.28 -7.94
CA PHE A 122 -14.21 17.05 -6.70
C PHE A 122 -14.97 18.36 -6.95
N LYS A 123 -16.29 18.30 -6.89
CA LYS A 123 -17.22 19.38 -7.24
C LYS A 123 -16.92 20.71 -6.57
N ARG A 124 -16.38 20.71 -5.34
CA ARG A 124 -16.14 21.91 -4.53
C ARG A 124 -14.71 22.44 -4.61
N ASP A 125 -13.81 21.65 -5.18
CA ASP A 125 -12.40 22.00 -5.25
C ASP A 125 -12.05 22.72 -6.55
N LEU A 126 -11.04 23.55 -6.44
CA LEU A 126 -10.41 24.25 -7.55
C LEU A 126 -9.07 23.58 -7.88
N HIS A 127 -8.47 23.93 -9.01
CA HIS A 127 -7.16 23.42 -9.42
C HIS A 127 -6.08 23.52 -8.33
N GLY A 128 -6.08 24.60 -7.55
CA GLY A 128 -5.11 24.81 -6.46
C GLY A 128 -5.47 24.18 -5.12
N THR A 129 -6.73 23.75 -4.89
CA THR A 129 -7.15 23.13 -3.61
C THR A 129 -7.31 21.62 -3.70
N ILE A 130 -7.48 21.07 -4.90
CA ILE A 130 -7.70 19.65 -5.15
C ILE A 130 -6.53 18.72 -4.76
N PRO A 131 -5.26 19.14 -4.67
CA PRO A 131 -4.16 18.18 -4.42
C PRO A 131 -4.33 17.37 -3.13
N LEU A 132 -4.71 18.01 -2.02
CA LEU A 132 -4.83 17.32 -0.75
C LEU A 132 -5.96 16.27 -0.72
N PRO A 133 -7.22 16.59 -1.07
CA PRO A 133 -8.29 15.61 -1.11
C PRO A 133 -8.02 14.50 -2.15
N SER A 134 -7.41 14.84 -3.31
CA SER A 134 -7.04 13.84 -4.31
C SER A 134 -5.97 12.88 -3.83
N LEU A 135 -4.96 13.37 -3.12
CA LEU A 135 -3.92 12.52 -2.55
C LEU A 135 -4.53 11.51 -1.57
N MET A 136 -5.42 11.97 -0.70
CA MET A 136 -6.08 11.14 0.29
C MET A 136 -7.00 10.10 -0.37
N GLU A 137 -7.94 10.51 -1.22
CA GLU A 137 -8.89 9.62 -1.91
C GLU A 137 -8.16 8.65 -2.85
N GLY A 138 -7.19 9.15 -3.62
CA GLY A 138 -6.41 8.35 -4.56
C GLY A 138 -5.56 7.29 -3.84
N THR A 139 -4.96 7.63 -2.71
CA THR A 139 -4.23 6.65 -1.89
C THR A 139 -5.17 5.56 -1.36
N ILE A 140 -6.34 5.95 -0.85
CA ILE A 140 -7.34 4.98 -0.38
C ILE A 140 -7.79 4.06 -1.52
N ALA A 141 -8.11 4.62 -2.70
CA ALA A 141 -8.57 3.84 -3.85
C ALA A 141 -7.50 2.87 -4.37
N LEU A 142 -6.26 3.35 -4.55
CA LEU A 142 -5.15 2.55 -5.08
C LEU A 142 -4.69 1.45 -4.11
N PHE A 143 -4.75 1.72 -2.80
CA PHE A 143 -4.27 0.81 -1.74
C PHE A 143 -5.41 0.19 -0.91
N GLN A 144 -6.65 0.16 -1.39
CA GLN A 144 -7.78 -0.44 -0.67
C GLN A 144 -7.50 -1.88 -0.22
N TRP A 145 -6.74 -2.63 -1.00
CA TRP A 145 -6.33 -3.99 -0.68
C TRP A 145 -5.32 -4.07 0.48
N TYR A 146 -4.66 -2.96 0.84
CA TYR A 146 -3.68 -2.93 1.94
C TYR A 146 -4.33 -2.86 3.32
N GLN A 147 -5.62 -2.58 3.40
CA GLN A 147 -6.34 -2.53 4.68
C GLN A 147 -6.14 -3.83 5.46
N MET A 148 -5.98 -3.68 6.78
CA MET A 148 -5.75 -4.78 7.70
C MET A 148 -7.07 -5.52 7.96
N GLU A 149 -7.13 -6.79 7.61
CA GLU A 149 -8.23 -7.68 7.94
C GLU A 149 -8.07 -8.26 9.34
N GLY A 150 -9.19 -8.68 9.92
CA GLY A 150 -9.21 -9.49 11.13
C GLY A 150 -8.67 -8.81 12.38
N THR A 151 -8.65 -7.48 12.45
CA THR A 151 -8.20 -6.75 13.64
C THR A 151 -9.05 -7.12 14.88
N HIS A 152 -10.32 -7.44 14.66
CA HIS A 152 -11.20 -7.94 15.72
C HIS A 152 -10.76 -9.35 16.20
N ASP A 153 -10.40 -10.23 15.27
CA ASP A 153 -10.01 -11.61 15.58
C ASP A 153 -8.66 -11.66 16.31
N ILE A 154 -7.71 -10.82 15.93
CA ILE A 154 -6.39 -10.71 16.58
C ILE A 154 -6.55 -10.38 18.08
N ASN A 155 -7.48 -9.49 18.41
CA ASN A 155 -7.71 -9.02 19.79
C ASN A 155 -8.76 -9.86 20.53
N ASN A 156 -9.40 -10.84 19.89
CA ASN A 156 -10.44 -11.64 20.50
C ASN A 156 -9.83 -12.88 21.22
N PRO A 157 -9.97 -13.00 22.54
CA PRO A 157 -9.44 -14.15 23.28
C PRO A 157 -10.01 -15.50 22.83
N LEU A 158 -11.20 -15.51 22.19
CA LEU A 158 -11.88 -16.71 21.74
C LEU A 158 -11.43 -17.18 20.34
N THR A 159 -10.67 -16.37 19.60
CA THR A 159 -10.17 -16.78 18.29
C THR A 159 -9.12 -17.89 18.46
N SER A 160 -9.27 -18.97 17.73
CA SER A 160 -8.34 -20.11 17.82
C SER A 160 -6.99 -19.81 17.18
N VAL A 161 -5.93 -20.49 17.62
CA VAL A 161 -4.59 -20.44 17.00
C VAL A 161 -4.66 -20.76 15.50
N ALA A 162 -5.46 -21.76 15.12
CA ALA A 162 -5.65 -22.13 13.71
C ALA A 162 -6.23 -20.96 12.88
N SER A 163 -7.30 -20.32 13.37
CA SER A 163 -7.92 -19.18 12.69
C SER A 163 -6.96 -17.99 12.57
N LEU A 164 -6.17 -17.72 13.62
CA LEU A 164 -5.15 -16.65 13.57
C LEU A 164 -4.06 -16.94 12.54
N ARG A 165 -3.61 -18.18 12.43
CA ARG A 165 -2.63 -18.60 11.40
C ARG A 165 -3.20 -18.45 10.00
N GLU A 166 -4.42 -18.91 9.76
CA GLU A 166 -5.10 -18.77 8.47
C GLU A 166 -5.24 -17.29 8.08
N LEU A 167 -5.59 -16.42 9.03
CA LEU A 167 -5.68 -14.98 8.81
C LEU A 167 -4.32 -14.36 8.42
N MET A 168 -3.24 -14.75 9.11
CA MET A 168 -1.89 -14.28 8.79
C MET A 168 -1.43 -14.76 7.42
N GLU A 169 -1.66 -16.03 7.09
CA GLU A 169 -1.28 -16.60 5.80
C GLU A 169 -2.09 -15.98 4.64
N TYR A 170 -3.40 -15.78 4.83
CA TYR A 170 -4.23 -15.07 3.86
C TYR A 170 -3.70 -13.67 3.57
N ARG A 171 -3.40 -12.91 4.65
CA ARG A 171 -2.89 -11.55 4.51
C ARG A 171 -1.49 -11.54 3.89
N ALA A 172 -0.59 -12.42 4.28
CA ALA A 172 0.74 -12.52 3.68
C ALA A 172 0.65 -12.79 2.16
N ALA A 173 -0.16 -13.77 1.75
CA ALA A 173 -0.39 -14.09 0.34
C ALA A 173 -1.04 -12.92 -0.44
N LYS A 174 -1.97 -12.19 0.19
CA LYS A 174 -2.59 -11.00 -0.39
C LYS A 174 -1.57 -9.89 -0.61
N LEU A 175 -0.72 -9.61 0.38
CA LEU A 175 0.32 -8.58 0.28
C LEU A 175 1.37 -8.96 -0.77
N GLU A 176 1.84 -10.20 -0.78
CA GLU A 176 2.79 -10.69 -1.77
C GLU A 176 2.26 -10.56 -3.20
N ARG A 177 1.01 -10.95 -3.44
CA ARG A 177 0.36 -10.81 -4.76
C ARG A 177 0.31 -9.37 -5.25
N ASN A 178 0.04 -8.42 -4.35
CA ASN A 178 -0.11 -7.01 -4.72
C ASN A 178 1.24 -6.27 -4.79
N PHE A 179 2.19 -6.57 -3.91
CA PHE A 179 3.52 -5.97 -3.94
C PHE A 179 4.47 -6.65 -4.94
N GLY A 180 4.21 -7.92 -5.29
CA GLY A 180 5.10 -8.72 -6.15
C GLY A 180 6.33 -9.26 -5.43
N TYR A 181 6.37 -9.22 -4.11
CA TYR A 181 7.40 -9.80 -3.26
C TYR A 181 6.82 -10.12 -1.87
N ALA A 182 7.47 -11.06 -1.15
CA ALA A 182 7.06 -11.42 0.20
C ALA A 182 7.11 -10.21 1.14
N PHE A 183 5.99 -9.91 1.77
CA PHE A 183 5.82 -8.80 2.70
C PHE A 183 5.20 -9.30 4.01
N PRO A 184 5.70 -8.87 5.17
CA PRO A 184 5.14 -9.28 6.46
C PRO A 184 3.65 -8.91 6.57
N PRO A 185 2.79 -9.83 7.03
CA PRO A 185 1.35 -9.58 7.14
C PRO A 185 1.00 -8.52 8.18
N TYR A 186 1.79 -8.43 9.25
CA TYR A 186 1.60 -7.49 10.33
C TYR A 186 2.95 -6.89 10.76
N PRO A 187 2.97 -5.66 11.30
CA PRO A 187 4.17 -5.07 11.87
C PRO A 187 4.73 -5.94 13.02
N GLU A 188 6.05 -5.94 13.18
CA GLU A 188 6.73 -6.68 14.24
C GLU A 188 6.19 -6.32 15.63
N GLU A 189 5.98 -5.01 15.87
CA GLU A 189 5.48 -4.50 17.14
C GLU A 189 4.11 -5.08 17.48
N LEU A 190 3.23 -5.27 16.50
CA LEU A 190 1.91 -5.87 16.72
C LEU A 190 2.04 -7.36 17.09
N LEU A 191 2.91 -8.10 16.41
CA LEU A 191 3.14 -9.51 16.70
C LEU A 191 3.73 -9.69 18.10
N ASN A 192 4.74 -8.91 18.44
CA ASN A 192 5.37 -8.94 19.75
C ASN A 192 4.40 -8.56 20.87
N MET A 193 3.68 -7.45 20.73
CA MET A 193 2.69 -7.02 21.71
C MET A 193 1.60 -8.07 21.93
N SER A 194 1.11 -8.69 20.84
CA SER A 194 0.13 -9.77 20.95
C SER A 194 0.70 -11.00 21.64
N GLY A 195 1.95 -11.36 21.36
CA GLY A 195 2.64 -12.46 22.02
C GLY A 195 2.74 -12.26 23.53
N TYR A 196 3.19 -11.11 23.98
CA TYR A 196 3.27 -10.78 25.41
C TYR A 196 1.88 -10.70 26.07
N MET A 197 0.91 -10.08 25.41
CA MET A 197 -0.46 -10.02 25.94
C MET A 197 -1.04 -11.43 26.18
N GLN A 198 -0.86 -12.36 25.24
CA GLN A 198 -1.32 -13.73 25.42
C GLN A 198 -0.52 -14.46 26.52
N MET A 199 0.78 -14.20 26.65
CA MET A 199 1.61 -14.76 27.72
C MET A 199 1.13 -14.28 29.10
N ASP A 200 0.84 -13.01 29.25
CA ASP A 200 0.30 -12.41 30.50
C ASP A 200 -1.09 -12.97 30.85
N MET A 201 -1.89 -13.32 29.84
CA MET A 201 -3.19 -13.98 30.01
C MET A 201 -3.07 -15.48 30.28
N GLY A 202 -1.87 -16.07 30.25
CA GLY A 202 -1.61 -17.49 30.44
C GLY A 202 -1.92 -18.36 29.22
N ASP A 203 -2.24 -17.78 28.05
CA ASP A 203 -2.43 -18.51 26.79
C ASP A 203 -1.09 -18.71 26.06
N LEU A 204 -0.29 -19.64 26.58
CA LEU A 204 1.06 -19.90 26.10
C LEU A 204 1.08 -20.44 24.66
N GLU A 205 0.00 -21.09 24.19
CA GLU A 205 -0.10 -21.57 22.82
C GLU A 205 -0.21 -20.41 21.82
N LYS A 206 -1.09 -19.45 22.10
CA LYS A 206 -1.21 -18.23 21.27
C LYS A 206 0.03 -17.35 21.37
N SER A 207 0.59 -17.19 22.58
CA SER A 207 1.84 -16.45 22.76
C SER A 207 2.93 -16.99 21.86
N LYS A 208 3.16 -18.31 21.89
CA LYS A 208 4.14 -18.97 21.02
C LYS A 208 3.85 -18.70 19.54
N MET A 209 2.60 -18.82 19.12
CA MET A 209 2.21 -18.61 17.73
C MET A 209 2.56 -17.20 17.25
N TYR A 210 2.35 -16.16 18.07
CA TYR A 210 2.70 -14.78 17.72
C TYR A 210 4.22 -14.57 17.66
N PHE A 211 5.00 -15.12 18.60
CA PHE A 211 6.46 -15.03 18.56
C PHE A 211 7.06 -15.84 17.41
N ASP A 212 6.52 -17.04 17.11
CA ASP A 212 6.89 -17.80 15.91
C ASP A 212 6.64 -16.99 14.63
N ALA A 213 5.52 -16.28 14.56
CA ALA A 213 5.20 -15.41 13.44
C ALA A 213 6.18 -14.21 13.36
N ALA A 214 6.54 -13.59 14.49
CA ALA A 214 7.54 -12.54 14.53
C ALA A 214 8.89 -13.04 13.99
N LEU A 215 9.38 -14.17 14.43
CA LEU A 215 10.62 -14.76 13.91
C LEU A 215 10.53 -15.14 12.43
N ARG A 216 9.40 -15.67 11.98
CA ARG A 216 9.20 -16.06 10.57
C ARG A 216 9.27 -14.86 9.63
N TYR A 217 8.64 -13.74 10.00
CA TYR A 217 8.54 -12.56 9.14
C TYR A 217 9.66 -11.54 9.36
N TYR A 218 10.31 -11.57 10.52
CA TYR A 218 11.40 -10.68 10.92
C TYR A 218 12.64 -11.45 11.42
N PRO A 219 13.20 -12.36 10.62
CA PRO A 219 14.26 -13.29 11.07
C PRO A 219 15.59 -12.58 11.41
N TYR A 220 15.71 -11.31 11.10
CA TYR A 220 16.88 -10.49 11.40
C TYR A 220 16.61 -9.45 12.51
N SER A 221 15.49 -9.54 13.20
CA SER A 221 15.17 -8.69 14.34
C SER A 221 15.73 -9.29 15.62
N ALA A 222 16.64 -8.57 16.26
CA ALA A 222 17.14 -8.94 17.59
C ALA A 222 16.00 -8.96 18.63
N ASN A 223 15.04 -8.03 18.50
CA ASN A 223 13.88 -7.94 19.39
C ASN A 223 12.93 -9.16 19.23
N ALA A 224 12.71 -9.66 18.02
CA ALA A 224 11.89 -10.85 17.82
C ALA A 224 12.52 -12.09 18.47
N HIS A 225 13.85 -12.26 18.38
CA HIS A 225 14.58 -13.32 19.05
C HIS A 225 14.53 -13.17 20.59
N ASP A 226 14.70 -11.96 21.10
CA ASP A 226 14.63 -11.66 22.53
C ASP A 226 13.24 -11.98 23.10
N SER A 227 12.17 -11.60 22.40
CA SER A 227 10.80 -11.90 22.78
C SER A 227 10.50 -13.42 22.79
N MET A 228 11.04 -14.18 21.84
CA MET A 228 10.93 -15.64 21.87
C MET A 228 11.71 -16.23 23.04
N ALA A 229 12.85 -15.64 23.40
CA ALA A 229 13.60 -16.08 24.60
C ALA A 229 12.78 -15.88 25.87
N ASP A 230 12.04 -14.78 26.00
CA ASP A 230 11.14 -14.55 27.14
C ASP A 230 10.05 -15.64 27.23
N TYR A 231 9.47 -16.01 26.08
CA TYR A 231 8.55 -17.15 26.03
C TYR A 231 9.22 -18.45 26.55
N TYR A 232 10.43 -18.76 26.07
CA TYR A 232 11.14 -19.98 26.49
C TYR A 232 11.50 -19.95 27.98
N VAL A 233 11.83 -18.80 28.54
CA VAL A 233 12.01 -18.64 29.99
C VAL A 233 10.71 -18.93 30.73
N ALA A 234 9.58 -18.38 30.26
CA ALA A 234 8.28 -18.57 30.89
C ALA A 234 7.81 -20.04 30.91
N VAL A 235 8.22 -20.84 29.92
CA VAL A 235 7.91 -22.29 29.87
C VAL A 235 9.02 -23.18 30.45
N GLY A 236 10.11 -22.60 30.99
CA GLY A 236 11.21 -23.34 31.61
C GLY A 236 12.19 -23.99 30.62
N ALA A 237 12.13 -23.60 29.35
CA ALA A 237 12.98 -24.13 28.26
C ALA A 237 14.27 -23.31 28.13
N LEU A 238 15.10 -23.29 29.18
CA LEU A 238 16.23 -22.36 29.32
C LEU A 238 17.30 -22.51 28.23
N ASP A 239 17.53 -23.72 27.71
CA ASP A 239 18.50 -23.93 26.62
C ASP A 239 18.04 -23.22 25.33
N GLN A 240 16.73 -23.28 25.00
CA GLN A 240 16.17 -22.57 23.86
C GLN A 240 16.21 -21.04 24.08
N ALA A 241 15.87 -20.58 25.28
CA ALA A 241 15.99 -19.17 25.64
C ALA A 241 17.42 -18.65 25.42
N LEU A 242 18.42 -19.40 25.88
CA LEU A 242 19.84 -19.04 25.70
C LEU A 242 20.20 -18.94 24.20
N GLN A 243 19.76 -19.87 23.38
CA GLN A 243 20.03 -19.83 21.93
C GLN A 243 19.44 -18.56 21.27
N GLU A 244 18.21 -18.22 21.63
CA GLU A 244 17.54 -17.03 21.08
C GLU A 244 18.21 -15.73 21.54
N VAL A 245 18.62 -15.60 22.81
CA VAL A 245 19.37 -14.41 23.28
C VAL A 245 20.75 -14.30 22.63
N ILE A 246 21.44 -15.44 22.40
CA ILE A 246 22.71 -15.43 21.65
C ILE A 246 22.45 -14.89 20.25
N ARG A 247 21.40 -15.34 19.59
CA ARG A 247 21.03 -14.88 18.26
C ARG A 247 20.70 -13.39 18.25
N ALA A 248 19.94 -12.90 19.22
CA ALA A 248 19.66 -11.48 19.38
C ALA A 248 20.94 -10.66 19.52
N ASN A 249 21.89 -11.12 20.34
CA ASN A 249 23.19 -10.44 20.49
C ASN A 249 24.07 -10.49 19.24
N GLU A 250 24.00 -11.51 18.41
CA GLU A 250 24.69 -11.55 17.12
C GLU A 250 24.13 -10.51 16.15
N LEU A 251 22.79 -10.32 16.14
CA LEU A 251 22.10 -9.38 15.25
C LEU A 251 22.29 -7.92 15.68
N ALA A 252 22.23 -7.64 16.98
CA ALA A 252 22.40 -6.32 17.56
C ALA A 252 23.19 -6.38 18.88
N PRO A 253 24.52 -6.43 18.85
CA PRO A 253 25.35 -6.57 20.06
C PRO A 253 25.07 -5.48 21.08
N SER A 254 24.75 -5.87 22.33
CA SER A 254 24.48 -4.95 23.44
C SER A 254 24.90 -5.53 24.78
N ASP A 255 25.12 -4.66 25.79
CA ASP A 255 25.39 -5.10 27.17
C ASP A 255 24.18 -5.85 27.73
N TYR A 256 22.96 -5.41 27.40
CA TYR A 256 21.71 -6.08 27.79
C TYR A 256 21.68 -7.56 27.38
N TYR A 257 21.96 -7.89 26.13
CA TYR A 257 21.97 -9.29 25.69
C TYR A 257 23.14 -10.07 26.27
N ARG A 258 24.30 -9.46 26.49
CA ARG A 258 25.45 -10.12 27.15
C ARG A 258 25.15 -10.50 28.59
N GLU A 259 24.47 -9.64 29.33
CA GLU A 259 24.01 -9.90 30.69
C GLU A 259 22.99 -11.03 30.73
N ARG A 260 21.99 -11.02 29.86
CA ARG A 260 21.00 -12.10 29.75
C ARG A 260 21.64 -13.45 29.42
N ILE A 261 22.60 -13.50 28.50
CA ILE A 261 23.36 -14.74 28.20
C ILE A 261 24.07 -15.26 29.44
N HIS A 262 24.65 -14.35 30.24
CA HIS A 262 25.36 -14.76 31.47
C HIS A 262 24.37 -15.29 32.53
N GLU A 263 23.19 -14.72 32.65
CA GLU A 263 22.14 -15.16 33.57
C GLU A 263 21.60 -16.53 33.19
N LEU A 264 21.29 -16.77 31.92
CA LEU A 264 20.76 -18.04 31.42
C LEU A 264 21.78 -19.22 31.46
N LYS A 265 23.07 -18.95 31.66
CA LYS A 265 24.12 -19.96 31.83
C LYS A 265 24.36 -20.40 33.26
N LYS A 266 23.74 -19.76 34.24
CA LYS A 266 23.82 -20.10 35.66
C LYS A 266 22.86 -21.20 36.04
#